data_7e8fccfbb98e6d8d504b8f33541ec2f4
#
_entry.id   7e8fccfbb98e6d8d504b8f33541ec2f4
#
_cell.length_a   1.000
_cell.length_b   1.000
_cell.length_c   1.000
_cell.angle_alpha   90.00
_cell.angle_beta   90.00
_cell.angle_gamma   90.00
#
_symmetry.space_group_name_H-M   'P 1'
#
loop_
_entity.id
_entity.type
_entity.pdbx_description
1 polymer ?
#
loop_
_entity_poly.entity_id
_entity_poly.type
_entity_poly.pdbx_seq_one_letter_code
_entity_poly.pdbx_strand_id
1 'polypeptide(L)'
;MTTATVNATSNVPDTKLGRLYEEHIRLILAKDIEAILDQYTDDAVLISSFEKKPRYFRGRKQLREHFQGILGIEGLESKIAFWAETQNPETLMVVEAIAMQTADGEASMRFADSWVLKGGKIAIHFAGMTQYPDGSVA
;
A
#
# COMPACT_ATOMS: atom_id res chain seq x y z
N MET A 1 24.93 5.98 7.96
CA MET A 1 24.31 6.04 7.84
C MET A 1 23.42 5.76 7.55
N THR A 2 22.99 5.73 7.37
CA THR A 2 22.20 5.64 7.20
C THR A 2 21.24 5.44 6.82
N THR A 3 20.90 5.33 6.65
CA THR A 3 20.14 5.13 6.44
C THR A 3 19.13 5.00 6.11
N ALA A 4 18.95 4.88 5.91
CA ALA A 4 18.13 4.83 5.53
C ALA A 4 17.10 4.81 5.34
N THR A 5 16.97 4.94 5.27
CA THR A 5 16.14 4.98 5.22
C THR A 5 15.10 4.76 4.66
N VAL A 6 14.65 4.60 4.58
CA VAL A 6 13.78 4.25 4.19
C VAL A 6 12.67 4.74 4.09
N ASN A 7 12.32 4.97 3.82
CA ASN A 7 11.50 5.39 3.75
C ASN A 7 10.48 5.63 3.83
N ALA A 8 10.34 5.76 3.78
CA ALA A 8 9.14 6.21 4.35
C ALA A 8 8.21 6.96 3.43
N THR A 9 6.91 6.89 3.72
CA THR A 9 5.93 7.73 3.04
C THR A 9 5.89 9.09 3.72
N SER A 10 6.08 10.16 2.96
CA SER A 10 6.03 11.52 3.47
C SER A 10 4.63 12.12 3.30
N ASN A 11 4.32 13.14 4.10
CA ASN A 11 3.05 13.88 4.10
C ASN A 11 1.86 13.07 4.60
N VAL A 12 2.09 12.09 5.45
CA VAL A 12 0.98 11.33 6.05
C VAL A 12 0.30 12.20 7.11
N PRO A 13 -1.03 12.40 7.03
CA PRO A 13 -1.74 13.17 8.05
C PRO A 13 -1.67 12.52 9.43
N ASP A 14 -1.65 13.35 10.47
CA ASP A 14 -1.68 12.89 11.85
C ASP A 14 -3.11 12.60 12.30
N THR A 15 -3.67 11.55 11.72
CA THR A 15 -5.01 11.05 12.05
C THR A 15 -4.91 9.58 12.41
N LYS A 16 -6.00 9.02 12.93
CA LYS A 16 -6.05 7.57 13.21
C LYS A 16 -5.76 6.75 11.95
N LEU A 17 -6.38 7.11 10.82
CA LEU A 17 -6.13 6.43 9.55
C LEU A 17 -4.74 6.71 9.01
N GLY A 18 -4.23 7.94 9.21
CA GLY A 18 -2.85 8.26 8.83
C GLY A 18 -1.84 7.40 9.58
N ARG A 19 -2.04 7.21 10.88
CA ARG A 19 -1.15 6.36 11.68
C ARG A 19 -1.24 4.89 11.26
N LEU A 20 -2.44 4.40 10.94
CA LEU A 20 -2.61 3.03 10.44
C LEU A 20 -1.89 2.85 9.10
N TYR A 21 -2.00 3.83 8.22
CA TYR A 21 -1.34 3.80 6.92
C TYR A 21 0.18 3.83 7.06
N GLU A 22 0.69 4.72 7.90
CA GLU A 22 2.12 4.83 8.15
C GLU A 22 2.68 3.53 8.73
N GLU A 23 1.96 2.91 9.66
CA GLU A 23 2.32 1.61 10.20
C GLU A 23 2.33 0.53 9.12
N HIS A 24 1.35 0.56 8.22
CA HIS A 24 1.28 -0.38 7.10
C HIS A 24 2.53 -0.31 6.23
N ILE A 25 2.94 0.91 5.85
CA ILE A 25 4.15 1.11 5.04
C ILE A 25 5.39 0.65 5.80
N ARG A 26 5.47 0.98 7.10
CA ARG A 26 6.59 0.55 7.94
C ARG A 26 6.71 -0.97 7.97
N LEU A 27 5.59 -1.67 8.10
CA LEU A 27 5.57 -3.13 8.14
C LEU A 27 5.96 -3.75 6.79
N ILE A 28 5.53 -3.14 5.69
CA ILE A 28 5.94 -3.58 4.35
C ILE A 28 7.47 -3.48 4.20
N LEU A 29 8.04 -2.36 4.58
CA LEU A 29 9.48 -2.15 4.50
C LEU A 29 10.24 -3.08 5.45
N ALA A 30 9.66 -3.43 6.58
CA ALA A 30 10.24 -4.38 7.53
C ALA A 30 10.02 -5.85 7.10
N LYS A 31 9.20 -6.08 6.07
CA LYS A 31 8.84 -7.42 5.59
C LYS A 31 8.16 -8.28 6.66
N ASP A 32 7.40 -7.64 7.54
CA ASP A 32 6.70 -8.31 8.64
C ASP A 32 5.29 -8.70 8.20
N ILE A 33 5.20 -9.82 7.49
CA ILE A 33 3.94 -10.28 6.89
C ILE A 33 2.86 -10.51 7.94
N GLU A 34 3.18 -11.17 9.05
CA GLU A 34 2.15 -11.49 10.04
C GLU A 34 1.57 -10.22 10.67
N ALA A 35 2.41 -9.22 10.94
CA ALA A 35 1.92 -7.94 11.47
C ALA A 35 1.08 -7.18 10.42
N ILE A 36 1.45 -7.27 9.14
CA ILE A 36 0.62 -6.70 8.06
C ILE A 36 -0.76 -7.35 8.08
N LEU A 37 -0.82 -8.68 8.13
CA LEU A 37 -2.08 -9.41 8.10
C LEU A 37 -2.95 -9.10 9.31
N ASP A 38 -2.34 -8.77 10.45
CA ASP A 38 -3.09 -8.38 11.65
C ASP A 38 -3.79 -7.03 11.50
N GLN A 39 -3.45 -6.25 10.49
CA GLN A 39 -4.15 -5.00 10.16
C GLN A 39 -5.46 -5.24 9.40
N TYR A 40 -5.70 -6.45 8.95
CA TYR A 40 -6.86 -6.82 8.13
C TYR A 40 -7.85 -7.67 8.92
N THR A 41 -9.12 -7.61 8.53
CA THR A 41 -10.09 -8.58 9.05
C THR A 41 -9.79 -9.97 8.49
N ASP A 42 -10.29 -11.01 9.18
CA ASP A 42 -10.01 -12.39 8.79
C ASP A 42 -10.54 -12.75 7.40
N ASP A 43 -11.61 -12.09 6.97
CA ASP A 43 -12.24 -12.30 5.67
C ASP A 43 -12.00 -11.14 4.69
N ALA A 44 -10.99 -10.34 4.94
CA ALA A 44 -10.70 -9.17 4.12
C ALA A 44 -10.52 -9.52 2.64
N VAL A 45 -10.92 -8.60 1.80
CA VAL A 45 -10.77 -8.72 0.35
C VAL A 45 -9.77 -7.66 -0.12
N LEU A 46 -8.81 -8.08 -0.90
CA LEU A 46 -7.87 -7.17 -1.57
C LEU A 46 -8.01 -7.35 -3.07
N ILE A 47 -8.20 -6.25 -3.77
CA ILE A 47 -8.29 -6.21 -5.22
C ILE A 47 -7.09 -5.43 -5.72
N SER A 48 -6.25 -6.07 -6.51
CA SER A 48 -4.99 -5.50 -6.97
C SER A 48 -4.95 -5.41 -8.49
N SER A 49 -4.42 -4.31 -9.00
CA SER A 49 -4.19 -4.13 -10.44
C SER A 49 -2.71 -3.88 -10.76
N PHE A 50 -1.81 -4.40 -9.92
CA PHE A 50 -0.37 -4.18 -10.10
C PHE A 50 0.16 -4.74 -11.42
N GLU A 51 -0.43 -5.78 -11.97
CA GLU A 51 0.00 -6.45 -13.19
C GLU A 51 -0.88 -6.12 -14.39
N LYS A 52 -1.54 -4.97 -14.36
CA LYS A 52 -2.47 -4.52 -15.42
C LYS A 52 -3.70 -5.41 -15.57
N LYS A 53 -3.89 -6.37 -14.66
CA LYS A 53 -5.07 -7.23 -14.58
C LYS A 53 -5.56 -7.22 -13.15
N PRO A 54 -6.87 -7.11 -12.93
CA PRO A 54 -7.39 -7.24 -11.57
C PRO A 54 -7.14 -8.64 -11.04
N ARG A 55 -6.64 -8.69 -9.82
CA ARG A 55 -6.47 -9.94 -9.07
C ARG A 55 -7.20 -9.81 -7.75
N TYR A 56 -7.80 -10.88 -7.30
CA TYR A 56 -8.56 -10.93 -6.07
C TYR A 56 -7.86 -11.81 -5.06
N PHE A 57 -7.78 -11.31 -3.83
CA PHE A 57 -7.26 -12.06 -2.70
C PHE A 57 -8.27 -11.96 -1.58
N ARG A 58 -8.67 -13.09 -1.04
CA ARG A 58 -9.64 -13.12 0.05
C ARG A 58 -9.10 -13.94 1.20
N GLY A 59 -9.19 -13.38 2.40
CA GLY A 59 -8.79 -14.06 3.62
C GLY A 59 -7.30 -14.07 3.84
N ARG A 60 -6.91 -14.46 5.04
CA ARG A 60 -5.53 -14.32 5.52
C ARG A 60 -4.52 -15.08 4.65
N LYS A 61 -4.88 -16.30 4.21
CA LYS A 61 -3.97 -17.11 3.39
C LYS A 61 -3.66 -16.43 2.05
N GLN A 62 -4.69 -15.96 1.35
CA GLN A 62 -4.50 -15.33 0.05
C GLN A 62 -3.84 -13.97 0.16
N LEU A 63 -4.17 -13.19 1.18
CA LEU A 63 -3.48 -11.93 1.43
C LEU A 63 -2.00 -12.17 1.70
N ARG A 64 -1.64 -13.25 2.40
CA ARG A 64 -0.23 -13.60 2.60
C ARG A 64 0.47 -13.82 1.28
N GLU A 65 -0.16 -14.52 0.35
CA GLU A 65 0.42 -14.75 -0.99
C GLU A 65 0.67 -13.44 -1.72
N HIS A 66 -0.29 -12.50 -1.64
CA HIS A 66 -0.14 -11.18 -2.24
C HIS A 66 1.07 -10.43 -1.66
N PHE A 67 1.16 -10.35 -0.33
CA PHE A 67 2.24 -9.59 0.31
C PHE A 67 3.60 -10.27 0.11
N GLN A 68 3.67 -11.58 0.09
CA GLN A 68 4.91 -12.27 -0.24
C GLN A 68 5.42 -11.88 -1.63
N GLY A 69 4.52 -11.63 -2.57
CA GLY A 69 4.87 -11.25 -3.93
C GLY A 69 5.39 -9.82 -4.05
N ILE A 70 5.08 -8.93 -3.11
CA ILE A 70 5.49 -7.52 -3.21
C ILE A 70 6.62 -7.12 -2.25
N LEU A 71 7.00 -7.99 -1.32
CA LEU A 71 8.01 -7.64 -0.31
C LEU A 71 9.45 -7.63 -0.83
N GLY A 72 9.66 -7.89 -2.11
CA GLY A 72 10.98 -7.75 -2.73
C GLY A 72 11.34 -6.34 -3.16
N ILE A 73 10.46 -5.37 -2.93
CA ILE A 73 10.68 -3.99 -3.35
C ILE A 73 11.72 -3.32 -2.45
N GLU A 74 12.72 -2.71 -3.07
CA GLU A 74 13.78 -1.99 -2.36
C GLU A 74 13.97 -0.61 -2.96
N GLY A 75 14.61 0.29 -2.21
CA GLY A 75 14.92 1.63 -2.67
C GLY A 75 13.70 2.46 -3.02
N LEU A 76 12.61 2.25 -2.29
CA LEU A 76 11.34 2.89 -2.58
C LEU A 76 11.20 4.17 -1.77
N GLU A 77 10.85 5.25 -2.47
CA GLU A 77 10.45 6.51 -1.85
C GLU A 77 9.01 6.78 -2.22
N SER A 78 8.21 7.16 -1.24
CA SER A 78 6.80 7.42 -1.44
C SER A 78 6.43 8.79 -0.89
N LYS A 79 5.54 9.47 -1.61
CA LYS A 79 5.01 10.76 -1.20
C LYS A 79 3.50 10.77 -1.46
N ILE A 80 2.74 11.17 -0.47
CA ILE A 80 1.29 11.30 -0.62
C ILE A 80 1.00 12.49 -1.53
N ALA A 81 0.34 12.21 -2.65
CA ALA A 81 -0.11 13.23 -3.59
C ALA A 81 -1.56 13.63 -3.31
N PHE A 82 -2.37 12.73 -2.79
CA PHE A 82 -3.76 13.00 -2.45
C PHE A 82 -4.16 12.13 -1.26
N TRP A 83 -4.97 12.69 -0.36
CA TRP A 83 -5.46 11.99 0.83
C TRP A 83 -6.87 12.43 1.15
N ALA A 84 -7.76 11.49 1.40
CA ALA A 84 -9.10 11.77 1.86
C ALA A 84 -9.54 10.68 2.84
N GLU A 85 -10.32 11.08 3.83
CA GLU A 85 -10.88 10.17 4.82
C GLU A 85 -12.37 10.45 4.98
N THR A 86 -13.13 9.40 5.20
CA THR A 86 -14.53 9.52 5.61
C THR A 86 -14.76 8.65 6.84
N GLN A 87 -15.93 8.86 7.46
CA GLN A 87 -16.37 8.07 8.60
C GLN A 87 -17.74 7.50 8.32
N ASN A 88 -18.06 6.35 8.97
CA ASN A 88 -19.32 5.65 8.85
C ASN A 88 -19.65 5.20 7.43
N PRO A 89 -18.87 4.26 6.85
CA PRO A 89 -17.75 3.56 7.45
C PRO A 89 -16.44 4.35 7.36
N GLU A 90 -15.50 4.03 8.23
CA GLU A 90 -14.16 4.60 8.13
C GLU A 90 -13.56 4.16 6.79
N THR A 91 -13.19 5.13 5.98
CA THR A 91 -12.67 4.88 4.65
C THR A 91 -11.51 5.80 4.38
N LEU A 92 -10.48 5.26 3.77
CA LEU A 92 -9.30 5.99 3.35
C LEU A 92 -9.18 5.91 1.83
N MET A 93 -8.87 7.04 1.21
CA MET A 93 -8.43 7.10 -0.18
C MET A 93 -7.11 7.83 -0.24
N VAL A 94 -6.12 7.22 -0.90
CA VAL A 94 -4.80 7.80 -0.99
C VAL A 94 -4.24 7.60 -2.40
N VAL A 95 -3.56 8.62 -2.91
CA VAL A 95 -2.75 8.50 -4.12
C VAL A 95 -1.30 8.76 -3.73
N GLU A 96 -0.44 7.83 -4.05
CA GLU A 96 0.99 7.93 -3.79
C GLU A 96 1.76 8.10 -5.09
N ALA A 97 2.69 9.03 -5.08
CA ALA A 97 3.73 9.12 -6.09
C ALA A 97 4.94 8.35 -5.54
N ILE A 98 5.39 7.37 -6.28
CA ILE A 98 6.45 6.47 -5.85
C ILE A 98 7.61 6.53 -6.82
N ALA A 99 8.82 6.67 -6.29
CA ALA A 99 10.06 6.50 -7.03
C ALA A 99 10.78 5.26 -6.50
N MET A 100 11.35 4.48 -7.40
CA MET A 100 12.10 3.29 -7.02
C MET A 100 13.25 3.06 -7.98
N GLN A 101 14.28 2.39 -7.49
CA GLN A 101 15.41 2.00 -8.31
C GLN A 101 15.10 0.66 -8.99
N THR A 102 15.39 0.60 -10.28
CA THR A 102 15.28 -0.62 -11.07
C THR A 102 16.61 -0.91 -11.73
N ALA A 103 16.71 -2.07 -12.38
CA ALA A 103 17.91 -2.44 -13.16
C ALA A 103 18.19 -1.43 -14.28
N ASP A 104 17.16 -0.77 -14.80
CA ASP A 104 17.27 0.20 -15.90
C ASP A 104 17.34 1.65 -15.41
N GLY A 105 17.52 1.86 -14.10
CA GLY A 105 17.60 3.18 -13.50
C GLY A 105 16.38 3.50 -12.65
N GLU A 106 16.14 4.79 -12.40
CA GLU A 106 15.01 5.21 -11.60
C GLU A 106 13.70 5.11 -12.37
N ALA A 107 12.69 4.57 -11.74
CA ALA A 107 11.34 4.49 -12.28
C ALA A 107 10.37 5.21 -11.35
N SER A 108 9.33 5.82 -11.94
CA SER A 108 8.27 6.51 -11.22
C SER A 108 6.94 5.83 -11.50
N MET A 109 6.10 5.75 -10.47
CA MET A 109 4.77 5.18 -10.61
C MET A 109 3.79 5.87 -9.67
N ARG A 110 2.51 5.66 -9.89
CA ARG A 110 1.46 6.18 -9.02
C ARG A 110 0.52 5.07 -8.61
N PHE A 111 0.27 5.00 -7.31
CA PHE A 111 -0.72 4.10 -6.72
C PHE A 111 -1.94 4.89 -6.30
N ALA A 112 -3.10 4.26 -6.47
CA ALA A 112 -4.32 4.72 -5.82
C ALA A 112 -4.80 3.58 -4.92
N ASP A 113 -4.78 3.81 -3.62
CA ASP A 113 -5.25 2.85 -2.63
C ASP A 113 -6.53 3.34 -2.00
N SER A 114 -7.43 2.40 -1.72
CA SER A 114 -8.64 2.69 -0.98
C SER A 114 -8.89 1.58 0.03
N TRP A 115 -9.12 1.96 1.28
CA TRP A 115 -9.38 1.03 2.37
C TRP A 115 -10.74 1.32 2.97
N VAL A 116 -11.54 0.28 3.19
CA VAL A 116 -12.76 0.37 4.00
C VAL A 116 -12.51 -0.45 5.25
N LEU A 117 -12.68 0.17 6.41
CA LEU A 117 -12.40 -0.45 7.70
C LEU A 117 -13.67 -1.00 8.33
N LYS A 118 -13.48 -2.04 9.14
CA LYS A 118 -14.51 -2.60 9.99
C LYS A 118 -13.87 -2.95 11.33
N GLY A 119 -14.38 -2.34 12.40
CA GLY A 119 -13.81 -2.58 13.72
C GLY A 119 -12.35 -2.17 13.84
N GLY A 120 -11.92 -1.14 13.11
CA GLY A 120 -10.55 -0.66 13.16
C GLY A 120 -9.58 -1.44 12.31
N LYS A 121 -10.03 -2.47 11.57
CA LYS A 121 -9.22 -3.26 10.68
C LYS A 121 -9.67 -3.12 9.24
N ILE A 122 -8.75 -3.34 8.31
CA ILE A 122 -9.04 -3.21 6.87
C ILE A 122 -9.89 -4.41 6.43
N ALA A 123 -11.08 -4.13 5.92
CA ALA A 123 -11.99 -5.15 5.42
C ALA A 123 -11.96 -5.26 3.90
N ILE A 124 -11.78 -4.12 3.23
CA ILE A 124 -11.67 -4.07 1.76
C ILE A 124 -10.49 -3.17 1.43
N HIS A 125 -9.65 -3.64 0.54
CA HIS A 125 -8.48 -2.89 0.07
C HIS A 125 -8.43 -2.94 -1.45
N PHE A 126 -8.52 -1.77 -2.08
CA PHE A 126 -8.18 -1.60 -3.49
C PHE A 126 -6.76 -1.12 -3.58
N ALA A 127 -5.92 -1.87 -4.29
CA ALA A 127 -4.53 -1.51 -4.54
C ALA A 127 -4.36 -1.35 -6.05
N GLY A 128 -4.41 -0.12 -6.54
CA GLY A 128 -4.40 0.16 -7.96
C GLY A 128 -3.20 0.99 -8.39
N MET A 129 -2.74 0.76 -9.60
CA MET A 129 -1.76 1.62 -10.22
C MET A 129 -2.44 2.51 -11.24
N THR A 130 -2.21 3.80 -11.15
CA THR A 130 -2.69 4.77 -12.13
C THR A 130 -1.61 5.12 -13.13
N GLN A 131 -0.36 4.90 -12.79
CA GLN A 131 0.78 5.03 -13.69
C GLN A 131 1.76 3.92 -13.40
N TYR A 132 2.13 3.14 -14.42
CA TYR A 132 3.06 2.03 -14.30
C TYR A 132 4.51 2.50 -14.47
N PRO A 133 5.49 1.68 -14.02
CA PRO A 133 6.91 2.06 -14.10
C PRO A 133 7.40 2.37 -15.52
N ASP A 134 6.76 1.82 -16.56
CA ASP A 134 7.11 2.09 -17.96
C ASP A 134 6.53 3.41 -18.46
N GLY A 135 5.83 4.17 -17.59
CA GLY A 135 5.19 5.42 -17.94
C GLY A 135 3.79 5.29 -18.50
N SER A 136 3.32 4.07 -18.78
CA SER A 136 1.95 3.88 -19.27
C SER A 136 0.96 4.16 -18.14
N VAL A 137 -0.26 4.58 -18.52
CA VAL A 137 -1.34 4.85 -17.58
C VAL A 137 -2.41 3.78 -17.68
N ALA A 138 -3.12 3.63 -16.58
CA ALA A 138 -4.21 2.67 -16.53
C ALA A 138 -5.44 3.18 -17.28
#